data_173de6679aadf99f9a868e10cee0a72b
#
_entry.id   173de6679aadf99f9a868e10cee0a72b
#
_cell.length_a   1.000
_cell.length_b   1.000
_cell.length_c   1.000
_cell.angle_alpha   90.00
_cell.angle_beta   90.00
_cell.angle_gamma   90.00
#
_symmetry.space_group_name_H-M   'P 1'
#
loop_
_entity.id
_entity.type
_entity.pdbx_description
1 polymer ?
#
loop_
_entity_poly.entity_id
_entity_poly.type
_entity_poly.pdbx_seq_one_letter_code
_entity_poly.pdbx_strand_id
1 'polypeptide(L)'
;MFFNVMDVIFPIMFIVVAGFIVVTIIKGISQWNDNNHAPRLTVEAKVVAKRTNITHFDDGTDTTMVHTNTTYYVTFEVESGDRMEMNVRGSEYGMLAEGDVGKLTFQGTRYLNFERC
;
A
#
# COMPACT_ATOMS: atom_id res chain seq x y z
N MET A 1 43.03 -32.60 4.56
CA MET A 1 42.48 -31.27 4.31
C MET A 1 41.21 -31.10 5.10
N PHE A 2 41.16 -30.13 5.94
CA PHE A 2 40.01 -29.91 6.82
C PHE A 2 39.26 -28.69 6.35
N PHE A 3 38.00 -28.90 6.00
CA PHE A 3 37.09 -27.80 5.78
C PHE A 3 36.66 -27.25 7.14
N ASN A 4 36.90 -25.97 7.36
CA ASN A 4 36.30 -25.28 8.47
C ASN A 4 34.77 -25.21 8.24
N VAL A 5 34.03 -25.40 9.30
CA VAL A 5 32.59 -25.27 9.27
C VAL A 5 32.20 -23.88 8.73
N MET A 6 32.99 -22.88 9.02
CA MET A 6 32.82 -21.53 8.53
C MET A 6 32.91 -21.42 7.01
N ASP A 7 33.81 -22.19 6.39
CA ASP A 7 33.99 -22.16 4.93
C ASP A 7 32.78 -22.72 4.19
N VAL A 8 31.97 -23.53 4.85
CA VAL A 8 30.73 -24.10 4.30
C VAL A 8 29.53 -23.22 4.65
N ILE A 9 29.51 -22.67 5.85
CA ILE A 9 28.36 -21.86 6.33
C ILE A 9 28.27 -20.53 5.60
N PHE A 10 29.41 -19.85 5.36
CA PHE A 10 29.39 -18.54 4.69
C PHE A 10 28.77 -18.57 3.31
N PRO A 11 29.20 -19.44 2.39
CA PRO A 11 28.55 -19.48 1.05
C PRO A 11 27.09 -19.92 1.11
N ILE A 12 26.73 -20.84 2.01
CA ILE A 12 25.34 -21.27 2.16
C ILE A 12 24.48 -20.13 2.66
N MET A 13 24.93 -19.40 3.67
CA MET A 13 24.21 -18.24 4.21
C MET A 13 24.05 -17.15 3.16
N PHE A 14 25.08 -16.91 2.37
CA PHE A 14 25.04 -15.93 1.29
C PHE A 14 24.01 -16.31 0.23
N ILE A 15 23.93 -17.58 -0.16
CA ILE A 15 22.96 -18.08 -1.12
C ILE A 15 21.53 -17.94 -0.59
N VAL A 16 21.31 -18.26 0.68
CA VAL A 16 19.99 -18.15 1.32
C VAL A 16 19.53 -16.68 1.36
N VAL A 17 20.42 -15.77 1.74
CA VAL A 17 20.10 -14.33 1.79
C VAL A 17 19.80 -13.79 0.39
N ALA A 18 20.63 -14.15 -0.58
CA ALA A 18 20.42 -13.73 -1.97
C ALA A 18 19.08 -14.25 -2.53
N GLY A 19 18.77 -15.52 -2.25
CA GLY A 19 17.47 -16.09 -2.65
C GLY A 19 16.30 -15.38 -2.02
N PHE A 20 16.41 -15.01 -0.75
CA PHE A 20 15.36 -14.28 -0.03
C PHE A 20 15.12 -12.89 -0.64
N ILE A 21 16.19 -12.18 -0.98
CA ILE A 21 16.13 -10.87 -1.61
C ILE A 21 15.44 -10.98 -2.99
N VAL A 22 15.83 -11.96 -3.80
CA VAL A 22 15.24 -12.19 -5.13
C VAL A 22 13.75 -12.46 -5.03
N VAL A 23 13.33 -13.32 -4.10
CA VAL A 23 11.90 -13.63 -3.88
C VAL A 23 11.12 -12.39 -3.47
N THR A 24 11.68 -11.54 -2.61
CA THR A 24 11.04 -10.30 -2.17
C THR A 24 10.84 -9.33 -3.35
N ILE A 25 11.85 -9.20 -4.22
CA ILE A 25 11.77 -8.35 -5.41
C ILE A 25 10.71 -8.87 -6.37
N ILE A 26 10.68 -10.18 -6.63
CA ILE A 26 9.71 -10.80 -7.53
C ILE A 26 8.28 -10.58 -7.03
N LYS A 27 8.03 -10.74 -5.74
CA LYS A 27 6.71 -10.50 -5.15
C LYS A 27 6.26 -9.05 -5.32
N GLY A 28 7.16 -8.08 -5.11
CA GLY A 28 6.85 -6.67 -5.30
C GLY A 28 6.48 -6.35 -6.75
N ILE A 29 7.24 -6.85 -7.70
CA ILE A 29 6.98 -6.66 -9.13
C ILE A 29 5.67 -7.34 -9.54
N SER A 30 5.41 -8.54 -9.05
CA SER A 30 4.19 -9.28 -9.37
C SER A 30 2.94 -8.52 -8.91
N GLN A 31 2.94 -7.96 -7.70
CA GLN A 31 1.82 -7.18 -7.20
C GLN A 31 1.59 -5.92 -8.03
N TRP A 32 2.65 -5.21 -8.39
CA TRP A 32 2.55 -4.02 -9.25
C TRP A 32 1.97 -4.38 -10.62
N ASN A 33 2.43 -5.48 -11.19
CA ASN A 33 1.97 -5.97 -12.48
C ASN A 33 0.49 -6.39 -12.42
N ASP A 34 0.07 -7.06 -11.35
CA ASP A 34 -1.32 -7.46 -11.14
C ASP A 34 -2.24 -6.24 -11.08
N ASN A 35 -1.85 -5.18 -10.39
CA ASN A 35 -2.63 -3.94 -10.33
C ASN A 35 -2.73 -3.28 -11.71
N ASN A 36 -1.67 -3.30 -12.50
CA ASN A 36 -1.68 -2.71 -13.84
C ASN A 36 -2.51 -3.51 -14.85
N HIS A 37 -2.63 -4.83 -14.66
CA HIS A 37 -3.40 -5.72 -15.52
C HIS A 37 -4.82 -5.95 -15.02
N ALA A 38 -5.14 -5.52 -13.79
CA ALA A 38 -6.48 -5.64 -13.26
C ALA A 38 -7.45 -4.76 -14.07
N PRO A 39 -8.69 -5.21 -14.32
CA PRO A 39 -9.68 -4.39 -15.00
C PRO A 39 -10.08 -3.20 -14.14
N ARG A 40 -10.38 -2.09 -14.78
CA ARG A 40 -11.01 -0.96 -14.10
C ARG A 40 -12.46 -1.31 -13.84
N LEU A 41 -12.87 -1.21 -12.59
CA LEU A 41 -14.22 -1.51 -12.16
C LEU A 41 -14.85 -0.24 -11.59
N THR A 42 -16.10 -0.02 -11.95
CA THR A 42 -16.92 1.06 -11.37
C THR A 42 -18.10 0.43 -10.67
N VAL A 43 -18.20 0.66 -9.36
CA VAL A 43 -19.26 0.09 -8.52
C VAL A 43 -19.87 1.18 -7.66
N GLU A 44 -21.14 1.00 -7.29
CA GLU A 44 -21.74 1.86 -6.29
C GLU A 44 -21.14 1.57 -4.92
N ALA A 45 -20.76 2.62 -4.22
CA ALA A 45 -20.10 2.52 -2.94
C ALA A 45 -20.51 3.66 -2.02
N LYS A 46 -20.41 3.41 -0.72
CA LYS A 46 -20.67 4.41 0.31
C LYS A 46 -19.40 4.59 1.15
N VAL A 47 -19.07 5.83 1.42
CA VAL A 47 -17.95 6.15 2.32
C VAL A 47 -18.41 5.89 3.75
N VAL A 48 -17.83 4.89 4.40
CA VAL A 48 -18.22 4.50 5.78
C VAL A 48 -17.21 4.94 6.82
N ALA A 49 -15.95 5.14 6.45
CA ALA A 49 -14.91 5.58 7.37
C ALA A 49 -13.79 6.29 6.65
N LYS A 50 -13.12 7.18 7.35
CA LYS A 50 -11.93 7.89 6.88
C LYS A 50 -10.89 7.85 8.00
N ARG A 51 -9.64 7.62 7.64
CA ARG A 51 -8.55 7.70 8.62
C ARG A 51 -7.30 8.29 8.00
N THR A 52 -6.48 8.88 8.82
CA THR A 52 -5.16 9.36 8.43
C THR A 52 -4.10 8.60 9.21
N ASN A 53 -2.98 8.33 8.55
CA ASN A 53 -1.80 7.79 9.21
C ASN A 53 -0.68 8.82 9.09
N ILE A 54 -0.24 9.34 10.22
CA ILE A 54 0.80 10.35 10.27
C ILE A 54 2.08 9.69 10.77
N THR A 55 3.12 9.75 9.94
CA THR A 55 4.43 9.22 10.29
C THR A 55 5.39 10.39 10.50
N HIS A 56 6.02 10.42 11.68
CA HIS A 56 7.04 11.41 12.00
C HIS A 56 8.42 10.80 11.78
N PHE A 57 9.22 11.45 10.92
CA PHE A 57 10.60 11.07 10.71
C PHE A 57 11.49 12.08 11.42
N ASP A 58 12.26 11.60 12.41
CA ASP A 58 13.32 12.34 13.03
C ASP A 58 14.63 11.81 12.44
N ASP A 59 15.36 12.61 11.66
CA ASP A 59 16.61 12.16 11.08
C ASP A 59 17.80 12.28 12.03
N GLY A 60 17.56 12.64 13.29
CA GLY A 60 18.52 12.52 14.39
C GLY A 60 19.71 13.45 14.36
N THR A 61 19.84 14.27 13.32
CA THR A 61 21.00 15.17 13.16
C THR A 61 20.69 16.62 13.46
N ASP A 62 19.42 16.98 13.37
CA ASP A 62 18.99 18.34 13.66
C ASP A 62 17.59 18.32 14.26
N THR A 63 17.45 18.94 15.42
CA THR A 63 16.19 18.97 16.16
C THR A 63 15.13 19.88 15.54
N THR A 64 15.48 20.65 14.51
CA THR A 64 14.57 21.62 13.90
C THR A 64 13.84 21.09 12.67
N MET A 65 14.25 19.93 12.15
CA MET A 65 13.65 19.34 10.94
C MET A 65 12.91 18.06 11.24
N VAL A 66 11.64 18.16 11.58
CA VAL A 66 10.74 17.00 11.67
C VAL A 66 10.00 16.87 10.35
N HIS A 67 10.27 15.79 9.63
CA HIS A 67 9.54 15.47 8.42
C HIS A 67 8.29 14.68 8.81
N THR A 68 7.13 15.24 8.50
CA THR A 68 5.85 14.58 8.72
C THR A 68 5.30 14.10 7.40
N ASN A 69 5.02 12.81 7.30
CA ASN A 69 4.38 12.22 6.15
C ASN A 69 2.99 11.75 6.54
N THR A 70 1.97 12.23 5.82
CA THR A 70 0.58 11.88 6.09
C THR A 70 0.04 11.04 4.95
N THR A 71 -0.51 9.87 5.28
CA THR A 71 -1.19 8.99 4.33
C THR A 71 -2.68 8.98 4.66
N TYR A 72 -3.50 9.14 3.63
CA TYR A 72 -4.95 9.23 3.76
C TYR A 72 -5.60 7.95 3.28
N TYR A 73 -6.51 7.41 4.09
CA TYR A 73 -7.26 6.20 3.77
C TYR A 73 -8.75 6.45 3.88
N VAL A 74 -9.50 5.91 2.94
CA VAL A 74 -10.96 5.97 2.92
C VAL A 74 -11.49 4.55 2.77
N THR A 75 -12.44 4.16 3.61
CA THR A 75 -13.10 2.87 3.56
C THR A 75 -14.42 3.01 2.83
N PHE A 76 -14.58 2.24 1.76
CA PHE A 76 -15.80 2.19 0.95
C PHE A 76 -16.53 0.88 1.20
N GLU A 77 -17.82 0.95 1.37
CA GLU A 77 -18.69 -0.21 1.43
C GLU A 77 -19.45 -0.33 0.11
N VAL A 78 -19.25 -1.44 -0.59
CA VAL A 78 -19.88 -1.71 -1.87
C VAL A 78 -21.23 -2.41 -1.67
N GLU A 79 -22.02 -2.55 -2.76
CA GLU A 79 -23.40 -3.10 -2.69
C GLU A 79 -23.44 -4.50 -2.07
N SER A 80 -22.40 -5.30 -2.26
CA SER A 80 -22.32 -6.65 -1.67
C SER A 80 -22.15 -6.65 -0.16
N GLY A 81 -21.92 -5.49 0.46
CA GLY A 81 -21.62 -5.35 1.88
C GLY A 81 -20.14 -5.43 2.21
N ASP A 82 -19.30 -5.72 1.23
CA ASP A 82 -17.86 -5.76 1.43
C ASP A 82 -17.29 -4.35 1.63
N ARG A 83 -16.30 -4.25 2.50
CA ARG A 83 -15.61 -2.99 2.78
C ARG A 83 -14.19 -3.05 2.24
N MET A 84 -13.80 -1.98 1.56
CA MET A 84 -12.46 -1.84 1.00
C MET A 84 -11.85 -0.53 1.47
N GLU A 85 -10.67 -0.61 2.08
CA GLU A 85 -9.91 0.57 2.44
C GLU A 85 -8.93 0.89 1.33
N MET A 86 -8.96 2.14 0.86
CA MET A 86 -8.09 2.58 -0.22
C MET A 86 -7.29 3.81 0.17
N ASN A 87 -6.06 3.87 -0.31
CA ASN A 87 -5.20 5.04 -0.17
C ASN A 87 -5.62 6.08 -1.20
N VAL A 88 -5.95 7.27 -0.73
CA VAL A 88 -6.37 8.39 -1.58
C VAL A 88 -5.42 9.57 -1.39
N ARG A 89 -5.45 10.50 -2.34
CA ARG A 89 -4.70 11.75 -2.21
C ARG A 89 -5.38 12.67 -1.19
N GLY A 90 -4.61 13.55 -0.57
CA GLY A 90 -5.15 14.50 0.39
C GLY A 90 -6.27 15.37 -0.17
N SER A 91 -6.18 15.77 -1.44
CA SER A 91 -7.23 16.54 -2.11
C SER A 91 -8.53 15.75 -2.24
N GLU A 92 -8.44 14.45 -2.56
CA GLU A 92 -9.59 13.56 -2.62
C GLU A 92 -10.18 13.30 -1.23
N TYR A 93 -9.32 13.07 -0.26
CA TYR A 93 -9.72 12.85 1.13
C TYR A 93 -10.56 14.00 1.67
N GLY A 94 -10.17 15.23 1.38
CA GLY A 94 -10.90 16.40 1.82
C GLY A 94 -12.25 16.58 1.15
N MET A 95 -12.43 16.01 -0.04
CA MET A 95 -13.70 16.08 -0.80
C MET A 95 -14.67 14.96 -0.43
N LEU A 96 -14.20 13.89 0.17
CA LEU A 96 -15.01 12.73 0.55
C LEU A 96 -15.48 12.90 2.00
N ALA A 97 -16.75 12.68 2.24
CA ALA A 97 -17.34 12.74 3.57
C ALA A 97 -17.97 11.40 3.93
N GLU A 98 -17.93 11.04 5.21
CA GLU A 98 -18.61 9.83 5.69
C GLU A 98 -20.11 9.93 5.38
N GLY A 99 -20.64 8.86 4.79
CA GLY A 99 -22.02 8.81 4.37
C GLY A 99 -22.25 9.17 2.91
N ASP A 100 -21.24 9.66 2.20
CA ASP A 100 -21.36 9.94 0.77
C ASP A 100 -21.60 8.65 0.00
N VAL A 101 -22.55 8.70 -0.93
CA VAL A 101 -22.88 7.59 -1.82
C VAL A 101 -22.54 8.02 -3.24
N GLY A 102 -21.91 7.15 -4.00
CA GLY A 102 -21.53 7.44 -5.36
C GLY A 102 -20.95 6.25 -6.07
N LYS A 103 -20.28 6.51 -7.20
CA LYS A 103 -19.62 5.48 -7.99
C LYS A 103 -18.13 5.52 -7.74
N LEU A 104 -17.60 4.42 -7.24
CA LEU A 104 -16.17 4.22 -7.01
C LEU A 104 -15.57 3.52 -8.21
N THR A 105 -14.53 4.12 -8.78
CA THR A 105 -13.73 3.51 -9.84
C THR A 105 -12.37 3.14 -9.27
N PHE A 106 -12.00 1.87 -9.43
CA PHE A 106 -10.73 1.36 -8.94
C PHE A 106 -10.14 0.32 -9.89
N GLN A 107 -8.85 0.09 -9.74
CA GLN A 107 -8.12 -0.91 -10.51
C GLN A 107 -7.27 -1.73 -9.55
N GLY A 108 -7.66 -2.99 -9.28
CA GLY A 108 -7.02 -3.80 -8.25
C GLY A 108 -7.15 -3.15 -6.88
N THR A 109 -6.04 -2.77 -6.26
CA THR A 109 -6.02 -2.06 -4.98
C THR A 109 -5.86 -0.54 -5.14
N ARG A 110 -5.83 -0.06 -6.37
CA ARG A 110 -5.58 1.35 -6.68
C ARG A 110 -6.89 2.11 -6.81
N TYR A 111 -7.04 3.16 -5.99
CA TYR A 111 -8.14 4.11 -6.12
C TYR A 111 -7.91 5.00 -7.35
N LEU A 112 -8.92 5.14 -8.19
CA LEU A 112 -8.87 6.01 -9.36
C LEU A 112 -9.77 7.24 -9.20
N ASN A 113 -11.04 7.03 -8.89
CA ASN A 113 -12.00 8.13 -8.80
C ASN A 113 -13.23 7.72 -7.99
N PHE A 114 -13.88 8.70 -7.37
CA PHE A 114 -15.18 8.53 -6.73
C PHE A 114 -16.07 9.69 -7.14
N GLU A 115 -17.18 9.38 -7.76
CA GLU A 115 -18.15 10.36 -8.27
C GLU A 115 -19.42 10.26 -7.45
N ARG A 116 -19.74 11.33 -6.72
CA ARG A 116 -20.96 11.37 -5.91
C ARG A 116 -22.20 11.37 -6.79
N CYS A 117 -23.20 10.64 -6.35
CA CYS A 117 -24.52 10.66 -6.98
C CYS A 117 -25.36 11.80 -6.44
#